data_cdd77ad1947bdd69ccf86cffd72b5ba4
#
_entry.id   cdd77ad1947bdd69ccf86cffd72b5ba4
#
_cell.length_a   1.000
_cell.length_b   1.000
_cell.length_c   1.000
_cell.angle_alpha   90.00
_cell.angle_beta   90.00
_cell.angle_gamma   90.00
#
_symmetry.space_group_name_H-M   'P 1'
#
loop_
_entity.id
_entity.type
_entity.pdbx_description
1 polymer ?
#
loop_
_entity_poly.entity_id
_entity_poly.type
_entity_poly.pdbx_seq_one_letter_code
_entity_poly.pdbx_strand_id
1 'polypeptide(L)'
;MKKKVMKTWFGVLFIIGLIVGWLIPGDINMFVKKVSGPMLKPDVFDVSKRLGQLDKETPYFKYTILAEAETGGVELLRLEDRVPLHMHPKEKHFVYIFKGRAKGTIGNSTAEVGPNQLVVIPAGVPHSFERIGDAPVEIIVFSTPPFKPNDTVFLENK
;
A
#
# COMPACT_ATOMS: atom_id res chain seq x y z
N MET A 1 -43.75 18.01 -50.72
CA MET A 1 -42.79 18.91 -50.04
C MET A 1 -42.52 18.36 -48.62
N LYS A 2 -41.51 17.51 -48.41
CA LYS A 2 -40.96 17.14 -47.10
C LYS A 2 -39.83 16.09 -47.30
N LYS A 3 -38.64 16.55 -47.78
CA LYS A 3 -37.40 15.77 -47.77
C LYS A 3 -36.20 16.70 -47.94
N LYS A 4 -35.91 17.57 -46.96
CA LYS A 4 -34.70 18.40 -47.05
C LYS A 4 -34.16 18.92 -45.72
N VAL A 5 -34.49 18.33 -44.58
CA VAL A 5 -34.02 18.83 -43.26
C VAL A 5 -33.05 17.89 -42.55
N MET A 6 -32.82 16.64 -43.04
CA MET A 6 -32.09 15.62 -42.28
C MET A 6 -30.62 15.42 -42.71
N LYS A 7 -30.10 16.26 -43.61
CA LYS A 7 -28.69 16.15 -44.08
C LYS A 7 -27.72 17.16 -43.46
N THR A 8 -28.19 18.16 -42.74
CA THR A 8 -27.32 19.22 -42.21
C THR A 8 -26.82 18.97 -40.77
N TRP A 9 -27.46 18.10 -40.06
CA TRP A 9 -27.05 17.84 -38.64
C TRP A 9 -25.90 16.81 -38.49
N PHE A 10 -25.74 15.91 -39.45
CA PHE A 10 -24.63 14.96 -39.41
C PHE A 10 -23.26 15.61 -39.73
N GLY A 11 -23.27 16.63 -40.55
CA GLY A 11 -22.03 17.37 -40.92
C GLY A 11 -21.48 18.23 -39.79
N VAL A 12 -22.34 18.83 -38.97
CA VAL A 12 -21.93 19.69 -37.85
C VAL A 12 -21.33 18.91 -36.71
N LEU A 13 -21.86 17.72 -36.40
CA LEU A 13 -21.30 16.86 -35.37
C LEU A 13 -19.93 16.27 -35.74
N PHE A 14 -19.69 16.03 -37.06
CA PHE A 14 -18.38 15.53 -37.51
C PHE A 14 -17.32 16.64 -37.54
N ILE A 15 -17.71 17.89 -37.80
CA ILE A 15 -16.79 19.05 -37.78
C ILE A 15 -16.44 19.43 -36.35
N ILE A 16 -17.38 19.35 -35.37
CA ILE A 16 -17.10 19.62 -33.97
C ILE A 16 -16.15 18.53 -33.39
N GLY A 17 -16.34 17.26 -33.78
CA GLY A 17 -15.43 16.18 -33.38
C GLY A 17 -14.00 16.36 -33.92
N LEU A 18 -13.85 16.86 -35.15
CA LEU A 18 -12.54 17.13 -35.76
C LEU A 18 -11.87 18.38 -35.18
N ILE A 19 -12.63 19.41 -34.82
CA ILE A 19 -12.08 20.64 -34.24
C ILE A 19 -11.66 20.42 -32.79
N VAL A 20 -12.42 19.65 -32.00
CA VAL A 20 -12.03 19.31 -30.64
C VAL A 20 -10.83 18.36 -30.63
N GLY A 21 -10.71 17.45 -31.59
CA GLY A 21 -9.54 16.59 -31.76
C GLY A 21 -8.25 17.32 -32.13
N TRP A 22 -8.37 18.52 -32.75
CA TRP A 22 -7.22 19.36 -33.13
C TRP A 22 -6.84 20.40 -32.07
N LEU A 23 -7.70 20.68 -31.10
CA LEU A 23 -7.46 21.66 -30.03
C LEU A 23 -6.95 21.03 -28.74
N ILE A 24 -6.63 19.74 -28.73
CA ILE A 24 -5.86 19.09 -27.64
C ILE A 24 -4.48 18.70 -28.22
N PRO A 25 -3.54 19.62 -28.37
CA PRO A 25 -2.14 19.30 -28.53
C PRO A 25 -1.59 19.03 -27.13
N GLY A 26 -1.85 17.92 -26.60
CA GLY A 26 -1.33 17.53 -25.30
C GLY A 26 -1.31 16.01 -25.26
N ASP A 27 -0.14 15.51 -25.44
CA ASP A 27 0.23 14.12 -25.32
C ASP A 27 -0.70 13.30 -24.42
N ILE A 28 -1.76 12.77 -25.01
CA ILE A 28 -2.49 11.63 -24.40
C ILE A 28 -1.49 10.53 -24.05
N ASN A 29 -0.42 10.37 -24.81
CA ASN A 29 0.71 9.52 -24.50
C ASN A 29 1.45 9.91 -23.20
N MET A 30 1.48 11.20 -22.83
CA MET A 30 2.10 11.62 -21.57
C MET A 30 1.21 11.28 -20.37
N PHE A 31 -0.12 11.31 -20.54
CA PHE A 31 -1.06 10.88 -19.50
C PHE A 31 -1.08 9.36 -19.34
N VAL A 32 -1.03 8.61 -20.45
CA VAL A 32 -0.95 7.14 -20.45
C VAL A 32 0.41 6.67 -19.92
N LYS A 33 1.50 7.37 -20.24
CA LYS A 33 2.84 7.04 -19.72
C LYS A 33 2.98 7.31 -18.21
N LYS A 34 2.19 8.20 -17.66
CA LYS A 34 2.17 8.52 -16.21
C LYS A 34 1.33 7.53 -15.39
N VAL A 35 0.44 6.78 -16.04
CA VAL A 35 -0.38 5.71 -15.43
C VAL A 35 0.27 4.32 -15.56
N SER A 36 1.29 4.18 -16.43
CA SER A 36 2.03 2.93 -16.63
C SER A 36 3.25 2.82 -15.71
N GLY A 37 3.06 2.90 -14.41
CA GLY A 37 3.95 2.23 -13.46
C GLY A 37 3.93 0.71 -13.75
N PRO A 38 4.92 -0.07 -13.29
CA PRO A 38 4.91 -1.50 -13.47
C PRO A 38 3.58 -2.04 -12.95
N MET A 39 2.72 -2.52 -13.87
CA MET A 39 1.46 -3.15 -13.50
C MET A 39 1.80 -4.38 -12.67
N LEU A 40 1.26 -4.45 -11.45
CA LEU A 40 1.30 -5.66 -10.64
C LEU A 40 0.76 -6.82 -11.48
N LYS A 41 1.52 -7.90 -11.59
CA LYS A 41 1.02 -9.12 -12.21
C LYS A 41 0.02 -9.78 -11.25
N PRO A 42 -1.12 -10.27 -11.74
CA PRO A 42 -2.00 -11.07 -10.92
C PRO A 42 -1.25 -12.28 -10.35
N ASP A 43 -1.34 -12.46 -9.04
CA ASP A 43 -0.73 -13.60 -8.35
C ASP A 43 -1.56 -14.01 -7.14
N VAL A 44 -1.38 -15.25 -6.67
CA VAL A 44 -2.02 -15.79 -5.48
C VAL A 44 -0.93 -16.29 -4.53
N PHE A 45 -0.84 -15.68 -3.37
CA PHE A 45 0.16 -16.03 -2.36
C PHE A 45 -0.44 -16.93 -1.27
N ASP A 46 0.21 -18.07 -1.05
CA ASP A 46 0.02 -18.83 0.20
C ASP A 46 0.81 -18.12 1.31
N VAL A 47 0.10 -17.36 2.15
CA VAL A 47 0.67 -16.55 3.22
C VAL A 47 1.45 -17.41 4.22
N SER A 48 0.92 -18.57 4.62
CA SER A 48 1.58 -19.46 5.58
C SER A 48 2.90 -20.00 5.04
N LYS A 49 2.93 -20.38 3.76
CA LYS A 49 4.15 -20.83 3.08
C LYS A 49 5.19 -19.68 2.97
N ARG A 50 4.74 -18.48 2.61
CA ARG A 50 5.62 -17.31 2.46
C ARG A 50 6.20 -16.84 3.79
N LEU A 51 5.46 -16.92 4.89
CA LEU A 51 5.96 -16.67 6.24
C LEU A 51 7.05 -17.64 6.67
N GLY A 52 7.11 -18.84 6.09
CA GLY A 52 8.24 -19.78 6.27
C GLY A 52 9.48 -19.43 5.43
N GLN A 53 9.42 -18.41 4.56
CA GLN A 53 10.46 -18.08 3.57
C GLN A 53 10.78 -16.58 3.57
N LEU A 54 10.81 -15.96 4.75
CA LEU A 54 11.16 -14.53 4.87
C LEU A 54 12.63 -14.34 4.51
N ASP A 55 12.92 -13.44 3.57
CA ASP A 55 14.22 -13.28 2.91
C ASP A 55 14.98 -12.03 3.36
N LYS A 56 14.36 -11.17 4.16
CA LYS A 56 14.94 -9.94 4.70
C LYS A 56 14.86 -9.92 6.22
N GLU A 57 15.87 -9.33 6.85
CA GLU A 57 15.97 -9.26 8.29
C GLU A 57 16.38 -7.86 8.75
N THR A 58 15.79 -7.43 9.86
CA THR A 58 16.17 -6.24 10.63
C THR A 58 16.54 -6.70 12.05
N PRO A 59 17.08 -5.84 12.92
CA PRO A 59 17.31 -6.18 14.32
C PRO A 59 16.04 -6.60 15.09
N TYR A 60 14.84 -6.33 14.55
CA TYR A 60 13.58 -6.44 15.26
C TYR A 60 12.62 -7.46 14.65
N PHE A 61 12.67 -7.68 13.34
CA PHE A 61 11.74 -8.57 12.64
C PHE A 61 12.34 -9.10 11.34
N LYS A 62 11.85 -10.25 10.91
CA LYS A 62 12.07 -10.77 9.55
C LYS A 62 10.89 -10.40 8.68
N TYR A 63 11.13 -10.15 7.38
CA TYR A 63 10.07 -9.78 6.47
C TYR A 63 10.34 -10.19 5.02
N THR A 64 9.30 -10.14 4.20
CA THR A 64 9.39 -10.23 2.74
C THR A 64 8.37 -9.30 2.11
N ILE A 65 8.69 -8.76 0.95
CA ILE A 65 7.72 -7.97 0.16
C ILE A 65 7.01 -8.93 -0.77
N LEU A 66 5.67 -9.04 -0.63
CA LEU A 66 4.84 -9.87 -1.51
C LEU A 66 4.54 -9.17 -2.83
N ALA A 67 4.17 -7.91 -2.74
CA ALA A 67 3.77 -7.10 -3.88
C ALA A 67 4.08 -5.63 -3.62
N GLU A 68 4.52 -4.91 -4.64
CA GLU A 68 4.78 -3.48 -4.57
C GLU A 68 4.28 -2.79 -5.84
N ALA A 69 3.56 -1.69 -5.68
CA ALA A 69 3.12 -0.80 -6.75
C ALA A 69 3.59 0.62 -6.46
N GLU A 70 3.34 1.56 -7.36
CA GLU A 70 3.72 2.97 -7.18
C GLU A 70 3.11 3.59 -5.92
N THR A 71 1.90 3.19 -5.56
CA THR A 71 1.09 3.80 -4.49
C THR A 71 1.01 3.00 -3.20
N GLY A 72 1.48 1.75 -3.18
CA GLY A 72 1.42 0.91 -1.99
C GLY A 72 2.11 -0.43 -2.14
N GLY A 73 2.31 -1.11 -1.02
CA GLY A 73 2.93 -2.42 -0.92
C GLY A 73 2.19 -3.36 0.02
N VAL A 74 2.55 -4.62 -0.04
CA VAL A 74 2.11 -5.67 0.88
C VAL A 74 3.34 -6.42 1.34
N GLU A 75 3.57 -6.41 2.65
CA GLU A 75 4.69 -7.06 3.30
C GLU A 75 4.19 -8.14 4.28
N LEU A 76 4.95 -9.23 4.40
CA LEU A 76 4.81 -10.18 5.50
C LEU A 76 5.94 -9.98 6.49
N LEU A 77 5.61 -9.92 7.77
CA LEU A 77 6.55 -9.74 8.86
C LEU A 77 6.38 -10.85 9.89
N ARG A 78 7.51 -11.23 10.52
CA ARG A 78 7.53 -12.04 11.74
C ARG A 78 8.30 -11.27 12.80
N LEU A 79 7.61 -10.95 13.87
CA LEU A 79 8.14 -10.31 15.07
C LEU A 79 8.49 -11.40 16.11
N GLU A 80 9.76 -11.50 16.44
CA GLU A 80 10.24 -12.49 17.41
C GLU A 80 10.19 -11.97 18.87
N ASP A 81 10.35 -10.67 19.06
CA ASP A 81 10.34 -10.03 20.36
C ASP A 81 9.60 -8.68 20.34
N ARG A 82 10.27 -7.60 19.99
CA ARG A 82 9.65 -6.27 19.94
C ARG A 82 10.17 -5.43 18.78
N VAL A 83 9.31 -4.53 18.29
CA VAL A 83 9.73 -3.36 17.51
C VAL A 83 9.65 -2.15 18.43
N PRO A 84 10.78 -1.41 18.67
CA PRO A 84 10.80 -0.22 19.50
C PRO A 84 9.88 0.87 19.00
N LEU A 85 9.62 1.87 19.83
CA LEU A 85 8.81 3.01 19.44
C LEU A 85 9.46 3.74 18.26
N HIS A 86 8.73 3.83 17.17
CA HIS A 86 9.16 4.45 15.92
C HIS A 86 7.95 5.09 15.21
N MET A 87 8.24 5.85 14.15
CA MET A 87 7.20 6.38 13.26
C MET A 87 7.68 6.34 11.81
N HIS A 88 6.73 6.41 10.91
CA HIS A 88 6.96 6.60 9.48
C HIS A 88 6.39 7.96 9.07
N PRO A 89 7.24 8.97 8.75
CA PRO A 89 6.78 10.30 8.38
C PRO A 89 5.82 10.36 7.20
N LYS A 90 5.95 9.44 6.25
CA LYS A 90 5.17 9.43 5.00
C LYS A 90 4.25 8.23 4.86
N GLU A 91 4.66 7.08 5.37
CA GLU A 91 3.94 5.82 5.19
C GLU A 91 2.80 5.69 6.19
N LYS A 92 1.65 5.23 5.69
CA LYS A 92 0.49 4.77 6.48
C LYS A 92 0.51 3.26 6.45
N HIS A 93 0.29 2.63 7.59
CA HIS A 93 0.26 1.18 7.70
C HIS A 93 -1.10 0.67 8.13
N PHE A 94 -1.54 -0.41 7.49
CA PHE A 94 -2.65 -1.24 7.93
C PHE A 94 -2.06 -2.59 8.32
N VAL A 95 -1.99 -2.84 9.62
CA VAL A 95 -1.28 -3.98 10.22
C VAL A 95 -2.29 -5.05 10.62
N TYR A 96 -2.40 -6.12 9.84
CA TYR A 96 -3.27 -7.24 10.12
C TYR A 96 -2.50 -8.33 10.88
N ILE A 97 -2.97 -8.68 12.08
CA ILE A 97 -2.38 -9.76 12.87
C ILE A 97 -2.88 -11.10 12.35
N PHE A 98 -1.98 -11.88 11.75
CA PHE A 98 -2.30 -13.19 11.18
C PHE A 98 -2.21 -14.30 12.24
N LYS A 99 -1.13 -14.28 13.06
CA LYS A 99 -0.94 -15.20 14.19
C LYS A 99 -0.18 -14.53 15.33
N GLY A 100 -0.26 -15.12 16.52
CA GLY A 100 0.37 -14.60 17.73
C GLY A 100 -0.40 -13.44 18.34
N ARG A 101 0.16 -12.84 19.39
CA ARG A 101 -0.43 -11.70 20.11
C ARG A 101 0.65 -10.69 20.43
N ALA A 102 0.31 -9.42 20.38
CA ALA A 102 1.22 -8.34 20.73
C ALA A 102 0.54 -7.28 21.56
N LYS A 103 1.30 -6.59 22.39
CA LYS A 103 0.95 -5.31 22.97
C LYS A 103 1.33 -4.23 21.97
N GLY A 104 0.33 -3.61 21.36
CA GLY A 104 0.50 -2.51 20.41
C GLY A 104 0.32 -1.17 21.10
N THR A 105 1.27 -0.25 20.94
CA THR A 105 1.13 1.16 21.34
C THR A 105 1.06 1.99 20.06
N ILE A 106 -0.02 2.75 19.86
CA ILE A 106 -0.24 3.60 18.70
C ILE A 106 -0.61 5.00 19.20
N GLY A 107 0.26 5.98 18.97
CA GLY A 107 0.15 7.30 19.60
C GLY A 107 0.12 7.18 21.12
N ASN A 108 -0.96 7.64 21.72
CA ASN A 108 -1.18 7.61 23.18
C ASN A 108 -2.02 6.40 23.65
N SER A 109 -2.38 5.49 22.74
CA SER A 109 -3.23 4.35 23.08
C SER A 109 -2.42 3.06 23.07
N THR A 110 -2.64 2.23 24.08
CA THR A 110 -2.02 0.90 24.19
C THR A 110 -3.13 -0.14 24.32
N ALA A 111 -3.03 -1.19 23.53
CA ALA A 111 -3.95 -2.32 23.57
C ALA A 111 -3.23 -3.62 23.23
N GLU A 112 -3.81 -4.73 23.68
CA GLU A 112 -3.44 -6.04 23.20
C GLU A 112 -4.12 -6.30 21.85
N VAL A 113 -3.38 -6.81 20.90
CA VAL A 113 -3.85 -7.16 19.56
C VAL A 113 -3.49 -8.60 19.23
N GLY A 114 -4.38 -9.27 18.50
CA GLY A 114 -4.24 -10.69 18.18
C GLY A 114 -4.87 -11.05 16.84
N PRO A 115 -4.98 -12.35 16.52
CA PRO A 115 -5.44 -12.82 15.22
C PRO A 115 -6.78 -12.23 14.79
N ASN A 116 -6.91 -11.93 13.48
CA ASN A 116 -8.08 -11.32 12.85
C ASN A 116 -8.34 -9.86 13.25
N GLN A 117 -7.37 -9.20 13.86
CA GLN A 117 -7.47 -7.76 14.14
C GLN A 117 -6.62 -6.94 13.17
N LEU A 118 -7.13 -5.78 12.80
CA LEU A 118 -6.47 -4.80 11.95
C LEU A 118 -6.17 -3.54 12.76
N VAL A 119 -4.91 -3.15 12.78
CA VAL A 119 -4.44 -1.89 13.36
C VAL A 119 -4.20 -0.88 12.27
N VAL A 120 -4.76 0.32 12.41
CA VAL A 120 -4.57 1.42 11.45
C VAL A 120 -3.60 2.43 12.04
N ILE A 121 -2.50 2.69 11.33
CA ILE A 121 -1.43 3.59 11.77
C ILE A 121 -1.26 4.69 10.72
N PRO A 122 -1.75 5.91 10.98
CA PRO A 122 -1.53 7.05 10.09
C PRO A 122 -0.04 7.44 10.02
N ALA A 123 0.34 8.09 8.93
CA ALA A 123 1.70 8.67 8.79
C ALA A 123 2.02 9.61 9.96
N GLY A 124 3.27 9.57 10.43
CA GLY A 124 3.77 10.38 11.54
C GLY A 124 3.29 9.96 12.94
N VAL A 125 2.45 8.93 13.06
CA VAL A 125 1.99 8.45 14.38
C VAL A 125 3.03 7.49 14.97
N PRO A 126 3.60 7.80 16.16
CA PRO A 126 4.50 6.89 16.86
C PRO A 126 3.81 5.59 17.22
N HIS A 127 4.51 4.48 17.03
CA HIS A 127 3.96 3.16 17.36
C HIS A 127 5.05 2.14 17.70
N SER A 128 4.66 1.13 18.46
CA SER A 128 5.50 0.00 18.83
C SER A 128 4.67 -1.26 18.96
N PHE A 129 5.31 -2.42 18.83
CA PHE A 129 4.71 -3.72 19.10
C PHE A 129 5.66 -4.56 19.93
N GLU A 130 5.14 -5.19 20.96
CA GLU A 130 5.84 -6.12 21.85
C GLU A 130 5.09 -7.44 21.87
N ARG A 131 5.79 -8.53 21.58
CA ARG A 131 5.22 -9.88 21.57
C ARG A 131 4.69 -10.28 22.95
N ILE A 132 3.55 -10.95 22.98
CA ILE A 132 2.96 -11.56 24.17
C ILE A 132 3.02 -13.08 24.02
N GLY A 133 3.64 -13.77 25.00
CA GLY A 133 3.82 -15.21 25.01
C GLY A 133 5.03 -15.66 24.18
N ASP A 134 5.14 -16.96 23.92
CA ASP A 134 6.34 -17.58 23.33
C ASP A 134 6.29 -17.68 21.80
N ALA A 135 5.10 -17.63 21.20
CA ALA A 135 4.94 -17.72 19.77
C ALA A 135 5.24 -16.38 19.07
N PRO A 136 5.94 -16.37 17.94
CA PRO A 136 6.18 -15.16 17.16
C PRO A 136 4.86 -14.55 16.67
N VAL A 137 4.87 -13.24 16.44
CA VAL A 137 3.73 -12.55 15.84
C VAL A 137 3.90 -12.49 14.33
N GLU A 138 2.98 -13.10 13.60
CA GLU A 138 2.96 -13.09 12.14
C GLU A 138 1.95 -12.03 11.66
N ILE A 139 2.44 -11.14 10.80
CA ILE A 139 1.77 -9.90 10.45
C ILE A 139 1.74 -9.74 8.94
N ILE A 140 0.62 -9.24 8.41
CA ILE A 140 0.51 -8.71 7.06
C ILE A 140 0.41 -7.20 7.17
N VAL A 141 1.32 -6.47 6.53
CA VAL A 141 1.29 -5.02 6.47
C VAL A 141 0.90 -4.59 5.06
N PHE A 142 -0.01 -3.64 4.96
CA PHE A 142 -0.31 -2.88 3.76
C PHE A 142 0.23 -1.47 3.98
N SER A 143 1.25 -1.08 3.22
CA SER A 143 1.92 0.21 3.29
C SER A 143 1.49 1.13 2.15
N THR A 144 1.28 2.41 2.43
CA THR A 144 0.99 3.42 1.40
C THR A 144 1.61 4.77 1.77
N PRO A 145 2.59 5.30 1.00
CA PRO A 145 3.28 4.67 -0.14
C PRO A 145 3.98 3.34 0.24
N PRO A 146 4.59 2.62 -0.71
CA PRO A 146 5.31 1.38 -0.44
C PRO A 146 6.39 1.55 0.63
N PHE A 147 6.55 0.54 1.47
CA PHE A 147 7.53 0.52 2.57
C PHE A 147 8.94 0.86 2.11
N LYS A 148 9.56 1.80 2.80
CA LYS A 148 10.96 2.18 2.61
C LYS A 148 11.69 2.21 3.96
N PRO A 149 12.76 1.43 4.14
CA PRO A 149 13.49 1.40 5.41
C PRO A 149 13.97 2.77 5.92
N ASN A 150 14.25 3.70 5.01
CA ASN A 150 14.70 5.06 5.32
C ASN A 150 13.56 6.02 5.73
N ASP A 151 12.29 5.61 5.64
CA ASP A 151 11.15 6.36 6.20
C ASP A 151 10.91 6.01 7.68
N THR A 152 11.70 5.11 8.27
CA THR A 152 11.58 4.72 9.69
C THR A 152 12.42 5.62 10.58
N VAL A 153 11.79 6.28 11.54
CA VAL A 153 12.43 7.12 12.56
C VAL A 153 12.20 6.50 13.93
N PHE A 154 13.25 5.96 14.55
CA PHE A 154 13.18 5.44 15.91
C PHE A 154 13.17 6.56 16.94
N LEU A 155 12.29 6.49 17.92
CA LEU A 155 12.07 7.48 18.98
C LEU A 155 12.62 7.00 20.34
N GLU A 156 13.00 5.73 20.44
CA GLU A 156 13.72 5.17 21.58
C GLU A 156 15.19 4.95 21.19
N ASN A 157 16.11 5.18 22.12
CA ASN A 157 17.51 4.82 21.94
C ASN A 157 17.61 3.28 21.87
N LYS A 158 18.47 2.81 20.97
CA LYS A 158 18.81 1.40 20.80
C LYS A 158 19.43 0.82 22.06
#